data_254c9b513de17158600843b710f9b272
#
_entry.id   254c9b513de17158600843b710f9b272
#
_cell.length_a   1.000
_cell.length_b   1.000
_cell.length_c   1.000
_cell.angle_alpha   90.00
_cell.angle_beta   90.00
_cell.angle_gamma   90.00
#
_symmetry.space_group_name_H-M   'P 1'
#
loop_
_entity.id
_entity.type
_entity.pdbx_description
1 polymer ?
#
loop_
_entity_poly.entity_id
_entity_poly.type
_entity_poly.pdbx_seq_one_letter_code
_entity_poly.pdbx_strand_id
1 'polypeptide(L)'
;MARWKKPTKEEILEHRRNLADRARHGALRLPGAVVEIRKSFGMTQEEFSRTLGLTRRQIAEIEAGTANPTLETLDKIGRLFGFAVGFVPRTPREDAAKSPSDGQQEA
;
A
#
# COMPACT_ATOMS: atom_id res chain seq x y z
N MET A 1 -6.79 24.97 11.72
CA MET A 1 -6.58 23.74 11.09
C MET A 1 -5.11 23.44 10.84
N ALA A 2 -4.72 22.27 11.14
CA ALA A 2 -3.33 21.90 11.01
C ALA A 2 -2.97 21.72 9.54
N ARG A 3 -1.82 22.25 9.19
CA ARG A 3 -1.31 22.06 7.87
C ARG A 3 -0.45 20.81 7.82
N TRP A 4 -0.60 20.02 6.76
CA TRP A 4 0.22 18.82 6.61
C TRP A 4 1.68 19.22 6.44
N LYS A 5 2.56 18.54 7.15
CA LYS A 5 3.98 18.80 7.08
C LYS A 5 4.71 17.54 6.68
N LYS A 6 5.80 17.71 5.93
CA LYS A 6 6.62 16.57 5.58
C LYS A 6 7.29 16.04 6.84
N PRO A 7 7.36 14.71 6.96
CA PRO A 7 8.02 14.13 8.13
C PRO A 7 9.52 14.33 8.10
N THR A 8 10.12 14.31 9.28
CA THR A 8 11.56 14.37 9.40
C THR A 8 12.17 13.04 8.95
N LYS A 9 13.50 13.05 8.77
CA LYS A 9 14.20 11.82 8.45
C LYS A 9 13.96 10.75 9.49
N GLU A 10 13.97 11.12 10.75
CA GLU A 10 13.76 10.16 11.82
C GLU A 10 12.37 9.59 11.78
N GLU A 11 11.39 10.43 11.49
CA GLU A 11 10.02 9.96 11.38
C GLU A 11 9.85 9.01 10.21
N ILE A 12 10.53 9.29 9.11
CA ILE A 12 10.48 8.40 7.96
C ILE A 12 11.07 7.05 8.31
N LEU A 13 12.21 7.03 8.98
CA LEU A 13 12.83 5.77 9.38
C LEU A 13 11.94 4.98 10.33
N GLU A 14 11.30 5.68 11.24
CA GLU A 14 10.39 5.04 12.18
C GLU A 14 9.21 4.42 11.45
N HIS A 15 8.62 5.18 10.52
CA HIS A 15 7.49 4.66 9.74
C HIS A 15 7.91 3.46 8.91
N ARG A 16 9.10 3.51 8.34
CA ARG A 16 9.57 2.39 7.52
C ARG A 16 9.77 1.14 8.35
N ARG A 17 10.30 1.29 9.56
CA ARG A 17 10.44 0.13 10.46
C ARG A 17 9.07 -0.44 10.81
N ASN A 18 8.12 0.42 11.07
CA ASN A 18 6.76 -0.01 11.40
C ASN A 18 6.13 -0.77 10.24
N LEU A 19 6.28 -0.24 9.03
CA LEU A 19 5.73 -0.89 7.86
C LEU A 19 6.39 -2.24 7.61
N ALA A 20 7.71 -2.30 7.78
CA ALA A 20 8.44 -3.56 7.59
C ALA A 20 7.98 -4.60 8.60
N ASP A 21 7.78 -4.19 9.83
CA ASP A 21 7.32 -5.10 10.85
C ASP A 21 5.93 -5.63 10.53
N ARG A 22 5.05 -4.74 10.10
CA ARG A 22 3.69 -5.15 9.74
C ARG A 22 3.70 -6.07 8.52
N ALA A 23 4.60 -5.81 7.58
CA ALA A 23 4.70 -6.66 6.40
C ALA A 23 5.13 -8.07 6.79
N ARG A 24 6.06 -8.19 7.73
CA ARG A 24 6.51 -9.51 8.19
C ARG A 24 5.37 -10.32 8.79
N HIS A 25 4.39 -9.64 9.35
CA HIS A 25 3.26 -10.32 9.98
C HIS A 25 2.05 -10.39 9.04
N GLY A 26 2.23 -10.07 7.77
CA GLY A 26 1.14 -10.10 6.82
C GLY A 26 0.08 -9.05 7.06
N ALA A 27 0.43 -7.97 7.75
CA ALA A 27 -0.52 -6.94 8.12
C ALA A 27 -0.49 -5.72 7.20
N LEU A 28 0.42 -5.70 6.23
CA LEU A 28 0.51 -4.59 5.28
C LEU A 28 -0.21 -5.01 4.01
N ARG A 29 -1.49 -4.66 3.93
CA ARG A 29 -2.38 -5.17 2.91
C ARG A 29 -2.79 -4.12 1.90
N LEU A 30 -3.00 -4.55 0.68
CA LEU A 30 -3.51 -3.70 -0.39
C LEU A 30 -5.01 -3.50 -0.21
N PRO A 31 -5.54 -2.37 -0.66
CA PRO A 31 -4.85 -1.26 -1.29
C PRO A 31 -4.28 -0.27 -0.28
N GLY A 32 -4.66 -0.35 0.96
CA GLY A 32 -4.23 0.61 1.99
C GLY A 32 -2.73 0.72 2.13
N ALA A 33 -2.01 -0.37 1.88
CA ALA A 33 -0.56 -0.37 2.00
C ALA A 33 0.08 0.70 1.11
N VAL A 34 -0.48 0.93 -0.07
CA VAL A 34 0.11 1.89 -1.01
C VAL A 34 0.07 3.30 -0.44
N VAL A 35 -1.06 3.65 0.17
CA VAL A 35 -1.19 4.96 0.81
C VAL A 35 -0.19 5.09 1.95
N GLU A 36 -0.06 4.05 2.76
CA GLU A 36 0.84 4.10 3.90
C GLU A 36 2.29 4.22 3.46
N ILE A 37 2.65 3.51 2.40
CA ILE A 37 4.00 3.59 1.86
C ILE A 37 4.27 5.02 1.41
N ARG A 38 3.35 5.60 0.65
CA ARG A 38 3.53 6.96 0.16
C ARG A 38 3.66 7.96 1.30
N LYS A 39 2.75 7.85 2.27
CA LYS A 39 2.75 8.81 3.38
C LYS A 39 3.98 8.66 4.25
N SER A 40 4.52 7.47 4.35
CA SER A 40 5.71 7.28 5.17
C SER A 40 6.91 8.00 4.59
N PHE A 41 6.93 8.22 3.28
CA PHE A 41 7.98 9.01 2.64
C PHE A 41 7.64 10.50 2.62
N GLY A 42 6.46 10.87 3.08
CA GLY A 42 6.05 12.27 3.06
C GLY A 42 5.75 12.79 1.67
N MET A 43 5.34 11.91 0.77
CA MET A 43 5.10 12.29 -0.63
C MET A 43 3.64 12.56 -0.89
N THR A 44 3.36 13.57 -1.73
CA THR A 44 2.03 13.74 -2.28
C THR A 44 1.81 12.68 -3.35
N GLN A 45 0.56 12.52 -3.79
CA GLN A 45 0.27 11.60 -4.87
C GLN A 45 1.03 11.98 -6.14
N GLU A 46 1.15 13.27 -6.38
CA GLU A 46 1.87 13.72 -7.56
C GLU A 46 3.35 13.40 -7.49
N GLU A 47 3.97 13.64 -6.34
CA GLU A 47 5.38 13.30 -6.16
C GLU A 47 5.61 11.81 -6.32
N PHE A 48 4.70 11.02 -5.75
CA PHE A 48 4.79 9.57 -5.81
C PHE A 48 4.68 9.09 -7.26
N SER A 49 3.76 9.68 -8.01
CA SER A 49 3.56 9.31 -9.40
C SER A 49 4.82 9.58 -10.22
N ARG A 50 5.46 10.72 -9.99
CA ARG A 50 6.70 11.04 -10.70
C ARG A 50 7.81 10.06 -10.36
N THR A 51 7.92 9.71 -9.10
CA THR A 51 8.94 8.76 -8.66
C THR A 51 8.75 7.40 -9.31
N LEU A 52 7.51 7.00 -9.50
CA LEU A 52 7.21 5.67 -10.02
C LEU A 52 7.01 5.63 -11.53
N GLY A 53 7.00 6.80 -12.18
CA GLY A 53 6.72 6.85 -13.60
C GLY A 53 5.28 6.54 -13.95
N LEU A 54 4.37 6.88 -13.04
CA LEU A 54 2.93 6.69 -13.24
C LEU A 54 2.26 8.05 -13.27
N THR A 55 1.00 8.09 -13.69
CA THR A 55 0.25 9.33 -13.62
C THR A 55 -0.34 9.48 -12.22
N ARG A 56 -0.65 10.72 -11.85
CA ARG A 56 -1.28 10.96 -10.57
C ARG A 56 -2.62 10.22 -10.48
N ARG A 57 -3.34 10.16 -11.60
CA ARG A 57 -4.61 9.46 -11.64
C ARG A 57 -4.44 7.98 -11.35
N GLN A 58 -3.40 7.38 -11.92
CA GLN A 58 -3.13 5.97 -11.66
C GLN A 58 -2.86 5.74 -10.18
N ILE A 59 -2.08 6.61 -9.56
CA ILE A 59 -1.81 6.50 -8.12
C ILE A 59 -3.11 6.60 -7.33
N ALA A 60 -3.94 7.60 -7.67
CA ALA A 60 -5.19 7.79 -6.93
C ALA A 60 -6.09 6.57 -7.03
N GLU A 61 -6.17 5.98 -8.22
CA GLU A 61 -7.03 4.82 -8.41
C GLU A 61 -6.49 3.58 -7.71
N ILE A 62 -5.17 3.43 -7.68
CA ILE A 62 -4.57 2.32 -6.96
C ILE A 62 -4.85 2.47 -5.46
N GLU A 63 -4.68 3.67 -4.95
CA GLU A 63 -4.89 3.91 -3.52
C GLU A 63 -6.35 3.73 -3.13
N ALA A 64 -7.24 4.08 -4.03
CA ALA A 64 -8.67 3.92 -3.77
C ALA A 64 -9.17 2.49 -3.92
N GLY A 65 -8.34 1.62 -4.49
CA GLY A 65 -8.74 0.24 -4.70
C GLY A 65 -9.64 0.06 -5.90
N THR A 66 -9.71 1.04 -6.79
CA THR A 66 -10.58 0.97 -7.97
C THR A 66 -9.82 0.57 -9.22
N ALA A 67 -8.50 0.40 -9.12
CA ALA A 67 -7.69 -0.01 -10.26
C ALA A 67 -7.24 -1.45 -10.08
N ASN A 68 -6.82 -2.05 -11.19
CA ASN A 68 -6.21 -3.37 -11.19
C ASN A 68 -4.76 -3.21 -11.63
N PRO A 69 -3.88 -2.82 -10.74
CA PRO A 69 -2.48 -2.63 -11.12
C PRO A 69 -1.84 -3.96 -11.48
N THR A 70 -0.91 -3.89 -12.41
CA THR A 70 -0.16 -5.09 -12.77
C THR A 70 0.80 -5.46 -11.67
N LEU A 71 1.29 -6.68 -11.72
CA LEU A 71 2.32 -7.12 -10.79
C LEU A 71 3.55 -6.22 -10.91
N GLU A 72 3.88 -5.84 -12.13
CA GLU A 72 5.02 -4.97 -12.36
C GLU A 72 4.86 -3.62 -11.65
N THR A 73 3.66 -3.05 -11.71
CA THR A 73 3.39 -1.78 -11.05
C THR A 73 3.49 -1.92 -9.53
N LEU A 74 2.91 -2.99 -9.00
CA LEU A 74 2.99 -3.24 -7.56
C LEU A 74 4.41 -3.45 -7.10
N ASP A 75 5.20 -4.14 -7.92
CA ASP A 75 6.60 -4.40 -7.60
C ASP A 75 7.40 -3.11 -7.56
N LYS A 76 7.12 -2.19 -8.49
CA LYS A 76 7.76 -0.89 -8.46
C LYS A 76 7.52 -0.17 -7.14
N ILE A 77 6.27 -0.22 -6.70
CA ILE A 77 5.91 0.44 -5.45
C ILE A 77 6.65 -0.22 -4.28
N GLY A 78 6.65 -1.53 -4.26
CA GLY A 78 7.28 -2.25 -3.16
C GLY A 78 8.78 -2.01 -3.08
N ARG A 79 9.43 -1.85 -4.22
CA ARG A 79 10.88 -1.67 -4.26
C ARG A 79 11.35 -0.42 -3.53
N LEU A 80 10.49 0.58 -3.40
CA LEU A 80 10.86 1.78 -2.67
C LEU A 80 11.22 1.46 -1.22
N PHE A 81 10.69 0.37 -0.69
CA PHE A 81 10.92 -0.03 0.69
C PHE A 81 11.71 -1.33 0.80
N GLY A 82 12.08 -1.91 -0.32
CA GLY A 82 12.71 -3.21 -0.28
C GLY A 82 11.71 -4.33 -0.08
N PHE A 83 10.47 -4.10 -0.46
CA PHE A 83 9.42 -5.13 -0.36
C PHE A 83 9.21 -5.81 -1.69
N ALA A 84 8.81 -7.06 -1.64
CA ALA A 84 8.41 -7.82 -2.80
C ALA A 84 6.93 -8.14 -2.67
N VAL A 85 6.27 -8.35 -3.81
CA VAL A 85 4.87 -8.75 -3.81
C VAL A 85 4.79 -10.25 -3.60
N GLY A 86 3.85 -10.68 -2.78
CA GLY A 86 3.69 -12.11 -2.51
C GLY A 86 2.31 -12.41 -1.97
N PHE A 87 2.09 -13.67 -1.66
CA PHE A 87 0.84 -14.11 -1.08
C PHE A 87 0.98 -14.19 0.43
N VAL A 88 -0.13 -13.87 1.13
CA VAL A 88 -0.18 -14.01 2.57
C VAL A 88 -1.47 -14.72 2.92
N PRO A 89 -1.52 -15.41 4.05
CA PRO A 89 -2.76 -16.06 4.45
C PRO A 89 -3.87 -15.04 4.67
N ARG A 90 -5.08 -15.42 4.36
CA ARG A 90 -6.22 -14.56 4.63
C ARG A 90 -6.50 -14.53 6.11
N THR A 91 -6.96 -13.39 6.58
CA THR A 91 -7.40 -13.27 7.96
C THR A 91 -8.91 -13.50 8.02
N PRO A 92 -9.44 -13.93 9.16
CA PRO A 92 -10.90 -14.06 9.29
C PRO A 92 -11.62 -12.75 9.03
N ARG A 93 -10.97 -11.64 9.36
CA ARG A 93 -11.56 -10.33 9.15
C ARG A 93 -11.75 -10.03 7.67
N GLU A 94 -10.77 -10.40 6.86
CA GLU A 94 -10.87 -10.20 5.42
C GLU A 94 -11.95 -11.07 4.82
N ASP A 95 -12.05 -12.29 5.30
CA ASP A 95 -13.09 -13.20 4.83
C ASP A 95 -14.46 -12.65 5.19
N ALA A 96 -14.61 -12.11 6.38
CA ALA A 96 -15.87 -11.55 6.81
C ALA A 96 -16.27 -10.34 6.00
N ALA A 97 -15.30 -9.58 5.51
CA ALA A 97 -15.56 -8.38 4.72
C ALA A 97 -15.94 -8.70 3.28
N LYS A 98 -15.69 -9.91 2.84
CA LYS A 98 -16.03 -10.28 1.48
C LYS A 98 -17.49 -10.57 1.35
N SER A 99 -18.00 -10.36 0.14
CA SER A 99 -19.38 -10.66 -0.13
C SER A 99 -19.64 -12.16 0.00
N PRO A 100 -20.79 -12.56 0.48
CA PRO A 100 -21.09 -13.98 0.61
C PRO A 100 -20.96 -14.76 -0.69
N SER A 101 -21.21 -14.12 -1.81
CA SER A 101 -21.12 -14.83 -3.08
C SER A 101 -19.69 -15.21 -3.39
N ASP A 102 -18.73 -14.52 -2.81
CA ASP A 102 -17.35 -14.93 -3.00
C ASP A 102 -17.00 -16.10 -2.15
N GLY A 103 -17.66 -16.18 -1.03
CA GLY A 103 -17.25 -17.18 -0.09
C GLY A 103 -17.59 -18.56 -0.50
N GLN A 104 -18.33 -18.66 -1.45
CA GLN A 104 -18.63 -19.81 -1.73
C GLN A 104 -17.89 -20.60 -2.42
N GLN A 105 -17.40 -20.60 -2.74
CA GLN A 105 -16.78 -21.34 -3.38
C GLN A 105 -16.09 -22.17 -2.83
N GLU A 106 -16.06 -22.75 -2.51
CA GLU A 106 -15.51 -23.44 -2.12
C GLU A 106 -15.36 -24.05 -2.07
N ALA A 107 -15.29 -24.44 -2.01
CA ALA A 107 -15.19 -25.16 -1.81
C ALA A 107 -14.70 -25.81 -1.78
#